data_d9b8dd1ab609fac98549cf44436a4197
#
_entry.id   d9b8dd1ab609fac98549cf44436a4197
#
_cell.length_a   1.000
_cell.length_b   1.000
_cell.length_c   1.000
_cell.angle_alpha   90.00
_cell.angle_beta   90.00
_cell.angle_gamma   90.00
#
_symmetry.space_group_name_H-M   'P 1'
#
loop_
_entity.id
_entity.type
_entity.pdbx_description
1 polymer ?
#
loop_
_entity_poly.entity_id
_entity_poly.type
_entity_poly.pdbx_seq_one_letter_code
_entity_poly.pdbx_strand_id
1 'polypeptide(L)'
;MRQILFVKYNRTRAAQFQLKTEIVREDEVLTVEKTALTEAGEAHIRSFGEKYEKIRDLNPAIRFLKPEWKKDKKTVSFQYLNGKTVGDALGEAIVMGEVPYQELETVMKVLFPENADAKIFEATPEFETVFGKVPMIDDKAAAVSNVDG
;
A
#
# COMPACT_ATOMS: atom_id res chain seq x y z
N MET A 1 3.47 -8.46 -28.39
CA MET A 1 3.60 -9.84 -27.84
C MET A 1 3.49 -9.78 -26.33
N ARG A 2 2.62 -10.57 -25.69
CA ARG A 2 2.44 -10.60 -24.23
C ARG A 2 3.52 -11.48 -23.56
N GLN A 3 4.26 -10.93 -22.59
CA GLN A 3 5.29 -11.62 -21.81
C GLN A 3 5.01 -11.43 -20.32
N ILE A 4 5.03 -12.52 -19.55
CA ILE A 4 4.92 -12.48 -18.09
C ILE A 4 6.33 -12.44 -17.51
N LEU A 5 6.63 -11.38 -16.75
CA LEU A 5 7.94 -11.15 -16.14
C LEU A 5 8.01 -11.63 -14.69
N PHE A 6 6.86 -11.63 -14.00
CA PHE A 6 6.76 -12.02 -12.60
C PHE A 6 5.38 -12.59 -12.30
N VAL A 7 5.33 -13.58 -11.42
CA VAL A 7 4.07 -14.17 -10.92
C VAL A 7 4.17 -14.42 -9.43
N LYS A 8 3.15 -14.02 -8.69
CA LYS A 8 2.99 -14.33 -7.26
C LYS A 8 1.56 -14.76 -6.96
N TYR A 9 1.40 -15.81 -6.14
CA TYR A 9 0.11 -16.29 -5.65
C TYR A 9 -0.03 -16.05 -4.16
N ASN A 10 -1.11 -15.41 -3.74
CA ASN A 10 -1.49 -15.27 -2.34
C ASN A 10 -2.64 -16.23 -2.03
N ARG A 11 -2.30 -17.47 -1.63
CA ARG A 11 -3.28 -18.53 -1.34
C ARG A 11 -3.54 -18.73 0.16
N THR A 12 -2.67 -18.18 1.02
CA THR A 12 -2.74 -18.39 2.48
C THR A 12 -3.50 -17.29 3.22
N ARG A 13 -3.91 -16.23 2.52
CA ARG A 13 -4.71 -15.15 3.09
C ARG A 13 -6.21 -15.51 3.11
N ALA A 14 -7.02 -14.68 3.80
CA ALA A 14 -8.46 -14.77 3.75
C ALA A 14 -8.97 -14.75 2.29
N ALA A 15 -10.08 -15.44 2.01
CA ALA A 15 -10.55 -15.73 0.65
C ALA A 15 -10.62 -14.51 -0.26
N GLN A 16 -11.08 -13.36 0.26
CA GLN A 16 -11.17 -12.10 -0.50
C GLN A 16 -9.80 -11.54 -0.93
N PHE A 17 -8.70 -11.96 -0.29
CA PHE A 17 -7.34 -11.52 -0.62
C PHE A 17 -6.53 -12.58 -1.36
N GLN A 18 -7.15 -13.69 -1.75
CA GLN A 18 -6.50 -14.72 -2.54
C GLN A 18 -6.46 -14.30 -4.01
N LEU A 19 -5.34 -13.74 -4.40
CA LEU A 19 -5.12 -13.19 -5.72
C LEU A 19 -3.83 -13.75 -6.33
N LYS A 20 -3.83 -13.91 -7.65
CA LYS A 20 -2.61 -14.03 -8.46
C LYS A 20 -2.21 -12.61 -8.89
N THR A 21 -0.96 -12.23 -8.69
CA THR A 21 -0.39 -10.98 -9.17
C THR A 21 0.67 -11.29 -10.22
N GLU A 22 0.57 -10.65 -11.38
CA GLU A 22 1.51 -10.77 -12.49
C GLU A 22 2.05 -9.40 -12.88
N ILE A 23 3.33 -9.32 -13.25
CA ILE A 23 3.88 -8.20 -14.01
C ILE A 23 3.96 -8.65 -15.46
N VAL A 24 3.26 -7.94 -16.31
CA VAL A 24 3.10 -8.27 -17.72
C VAL A 24 3.66 -7.15 -18.57
N ARG A 25 4.44 -7.54 -19.58
CA ARG A 25 4.85 -6.67 -20.69
C ARG A 25 4.03 -6.99 -21.92
N GLU A 26 3.41 -6.00 -22.50
CA GLU A 26 2.72 -6.09 -23.77
C GLU A 26 3.05 -4.85 -24.62
N ASP A 27 3.71 -5.08 -25.75
CA ASP A 27 4.09 -4.02 -26.70
C ASP A 27 4.78 -2.81 -26.00
N GLU A 28 5.85 -3.07 -25.24
CA GLU A 28 6.65 -2.09 -24.46
C GLU A 28 5.93 -1.49 -23.22
N VAL A 29 4.65 -1.79 -23.01
CA VAL A 29 3.91 -1.33 -21.83
C VAL A 29 4.01 -2.38 -20.73
N LEU A 30 4.36 -1.93 -19.51
CA LEU A 30 4.36 -2.75 -18.30
C LEU A 30 3.11 -2.49 -17.49
N THR A 31 2.46 -3.56 -17.08
CA THR A 31 1.28 -3.53 -16.21
C THR A 31 1.42 -4.52 -15.05
N VAL A 32 0.74 -4.21 -13.94
CA VAL A 32 0.52 -5.14 -12.85
C VAL A 32 -0.91 -5.67 -12.97
N GLU A 33 -1.05 -6.96 -13.18
CA GLU A 33 -2.36 -7.62 -13.26
C GLU A 33 -2.64 -8.40 -12.00
N LYS A 34 -3.84 -8.23 -11.44
CA LYS A 34 -4.33 -9.00 -10.28
C LYS A 34 -5.56 -9.77 -10.68
N THR A 35 -5.46 -11.11 -10.62
CA THR A 35 -6.55 -12.02 -10.94
C THR A 35 -7.07 -12.67 -9.66
N ALA A 36 -8.38 -12.67 -9.47
CA ALA A 36 -9.03 -13.36 -8.36
C ALA A 36 -8.86 -14.88 -8.47
N LEU A 37 -8.56 -15.53 -7.35
CA LEU A 37 -8.47 -16.99 -7.24
C LEU A 37 -9.74 -17.61 -6.60
N THR A 38 -10.61 -16.76 -6.06
CA THR A 38 -11.84 -17.16 -5.38
C THR A 38 -12.99 -16.22 -5.77
N GLU A 39 -14.23 -16.65 -5.56
CA GLU A 39 -15.41 -15.81 -5.78
C GLU A 39 -15.40 -14.55 -4.87
N ALA A 40 -14.99 -14.71 -3.61
CA ALA A 40 -14.81 -13.57 -2.70
C ALA A 40 -13.73 -12.59 -3.20
N GLY A 41 -12.65 -13.11 -3.82
CA GLY A 41 -11.62 -12.32 -4.49
C GLY A 41 -12.17 -11.56 -5.70
N GLU A 42 -13.10 -12.15 -6.48
CA GLU A 42 -13.75 -11.45 -7.59
C GLU A 42 -14.59 -10.25 -7.09
N ALA A 43 -15.34 -10.44 -6.01
CA ALA A 43 -16.10 -9.34 -5.38
C ALA A 43 -15.17 -8.24 -4.88
N HIS A 44 -14.04 -8.61 -4.27
CA HIS A 44 -13.01 -7.67 -3.82
C HIS A 44 -12.41 -6.87 -4.99
N ILE A 45 -12.02 -7.52 -6.09
CA ILE A 45 -11.50 -6.84 -7.28
C ILE A 45 -12.54 -5.89 -7.87
N ARG A 46 -13.81 -6.29 -7.96
CA ARG A 46 -14.89 -5.43 -8.46
C ARG A 46 -15.04 -4.15 -7.65
N SER A 47 -14.77 -4.19 -6.34
CA SER A 47 -14.84 -3.01 -5.47
C SER A 47 -13.74 -1.96 -5.72
N PHE A 48 -12.69 -2.30 -6.48
CA PHE A 48 -11.55 -1.38 -6.70
C PHE A 48 -11.95 -0.11 -7.44
N GLY A 49 -12.89 -0.18 -8.38
CA GLY A 49 -13.37 1.00 -9.10
C GLY A 49 -14.05 1.99 -8.19
N GLU A 50 -15.00 1.51 -7.39
CA GLU A 50 -15.73 2.33 -6.43
C GLU A 50 -14.76 2.95 -5.39
N LYS A 51 -13.82 2.15 -4.90
CA LYS A 51 -12.80 2.64 -3.96
C LYS A 51 -11.91 3.71 -4.62
N TYR A 52 -11.47 3.47 -5.85
CA TYR A 52 -10.66 4.45 -6.58
C TYR A 52 -11.38 5.78 -6.73
N GLU A 53 -12.65 5.78 -7.13
CA GLU A 53 -13.44 7.01 -7.27
C GLU A 53 -13.61 7.79 -5.95
N LYS A 54 -13.61 7.07 -4.81
CA LYS A 54 -13.69 7.68 -3.48
C LYS A 54 -12.36 8.30 -3.02
N ILE A 55 -11.22 7.75 -3.43
CA ILE A 55 -9.91 8.15 -2.87
C ILE A 55 -9.05 8.99 -3.83
N ARG A 56 -9.28 8.93 -5.14
CA ARG A 56 -8.39 9.52 -6.15
C ARG A 56 -8.06 10.99 -5.93
N ASP A 57 -9.00 11.74 -5.37
CA ASP A 57 -8.90 13.19 -5.18
C ASP A 57 -8.71 13.60 -3.70
N LEU A 58 -8.57 12.61 -2.79
CA LEU A 58 -8.43 12.89 -1.35
C LEU A 58 -7.13 13.61 -1.00
N ASN A 59 -6.06 13.28 -1.69
CA ASN A 59 -4.76 13.87 -1.42
C ASN A 59 -4.00 14.11 -2.75
N PRO A 60 -3.83 15.38 -3.17
CA PRO A 60 -3.19 15.69 -4.45
C PRO A 60 -1.71 15.32 -4.51
N ALA A 61 -1.05 15.09 -3.35
CA ALA A 61 0.33 14.64 -3.30
C ALA A 61 0.48 13.12 -3.55
N ILE A 62 -0.64 12.37 -3.54
CA ILE A 62 -0.64 10.91 -3.76
C ILE A 62 -1.26 10.61 -5.13
N ARG A 63 -0.50 9.91 -5.97
CA ARG A 63 -1.01 9.40 -7.23
C ARG A 63 -1.63 8.03 -7.03
N PHE A 64 -2.94 7.94 -7.03
CA PHE A 64 -3.67 6.68 -7.05
C PHE A 64 -3.74 6.11 -8.47
N LEU A 65 -3.43 4.82 -8.62
CA LEU A 65 -3.49 4.14 -9.91
C LEU A 65 -4.92 3.75 -10.24
N LYS A 66 -5.38 4.16 -11.43
CA LYS A 66 -6.70 3.78 -11.94
C LYS A 66 -6.74 2.29 -12.27
N PRO A 67 -7.71 1.54 -11.73
CA PRO A 67 -7.92 0.14 -12.11
C PRO A 67 -8.58 0.04 -13.50
N GLU A 68 -8.09 -0.89 -14.31
CA GLU A 68 -8.65 -1.23 -15.61
C GLU A 68 -9.00 -2.72 -15.64
N TRP A 69 -10.26 -3.06 -15.96
CA TRP A 69 -10.69 -4.46 -15.96
C TRP A 69 -10.43 -5.11 -17.31
N LYS A 70 -9.90 -6.32 -17.27
CA LYS A 70 -9.83 -7.19 -18.45
C LYS A 70 -11.23 -7.71 -18.79
N LYS A 71 -11.39 -8.24 -20.02
CA LYS A 71 -12.67 -8.75 -20.54
C LYS A 71 -13.28 -9.86 -19.67
N ASP A 72 -12.46 -10.62 -18.97
CA ASP A 72 -12.89 -11.71 -18.08
C ASP A 72 -13.58 -11.23 -16.80
N LYS A 73 -13.50 -9.91 -16.49
CA LYS A 73 -14.03 -9.27 -15.27
C LYS A 73 -13.51 -9.86 -13.94
N LYS A 74 -12.52 -10.76 -14.00
CA LYS A 74 -11.85 -11.40 -12.85
C LYS A 74 -10.44 -10.86 -12.67
N THR A 75 -9.95 -10.13 -13.65
CA THR A 75 -8.61 -9.56 -13.67
C THR A 75 -8.70 -8.04 -13.76
N VAL A 76 -8.01 -7.36 -12.86
CA VAL A 76 -7.79 -5.92 -12.89
C VAL A 76 -6.33 -5.64 -13.21
N SER A 77 -6.09 -4.65 -14.03
CA SER A 77 -4.79 -4.18 -14.47
C SER A 77 -4.51 -2.78 -13.93
N PHE A 78 -3.26 -2.52 -13.57
CA PHE A 78 -2.77 -1.20 -13.18
C PHE A 78 -1.50 -0.88 -13.96
N GLN A 79 -1.25 0.39 -14.19
CA GLN A 79 0.04 0.83 -14.72
C GLN A 79 1.17 0.35 -13.79
N TYR A 80 2.23 -0.24 -14.35
CA TYR A 80 3.43 -0.53 -13.57
C TYR A 80 4.19 0.79 -13.30
N LEU A 81 4.53 1.02 -12.05
CA LEU A 81 5.41 2.12 -11.65
C LEU A 81 6.80 1.55 -11.36
N ASN A 82 7.80 2.07 -12.06
CA ASN A 82 9.18 1.76 -11.75
C ASN A 82 9.62 2.54 -10.51
N GLY A 83 10.01 1.83 -9.46
CA GLY A 83 10.40 2.44 -8.20
C GLY A 83 10.55 1.41 -7.09
N LYS A 84 11.06 1.85 -5.94
CA LYS A 84 11.11 1.06 -4.71
C LYS A 84 9.85 1.30 -3.90
N THR A 85 9.41 0.30 -3.16
CA THR A 85 8.41 0.51 -2.12
C THR A 85 8.99 1.34 -0.97
N VAL A 86 8.14 2.04 -0.23
CA VAL A 86 8.59 2.76 0.99
C VAL A 86 9.26 1.79 1.96
N GLY A 87 8.70 0.58 2.13
CA GLY A 87 9.28 -0.44 3.00
C GLY A 87 10.68 -0.88 2.58
N ASP A 88 10.91 -1.07 1.27
CA ASP A 88 12.24 -1.43 0.76
C ASP A 88 13.25 -0.30 0.96
N ALA A 89 12.84 0.95 0.68
CA ALA A 89 13.70 2.12 0.87
C ALA A 89 14.10 2.33 2.34
N LEU A 90 13.16 2.19 3.27
CA LEU A 90 13.42 2.26 4.70
C LEU A 90 14.28 1.09 5.18
N GLY A 91 14.03 -0.13 4.71
CA GLY A 91 14.81 -1.31 5.04
C GLY A 91 16.28 -1.18 4.60
N GLU A 92 16.52 -0.67 3.39
CA GLU A 92 17.87 -0.40 2.92
C GLU A 92 18.60 0.63 3.79
N ALA A 93 17.95 1.74 4.13
CA ALA A 93 18.53 2.78 4.99
C ALA A 93 18.93 2.21 6.36
N ILE A 94 18.06 1.40 6.99
CA ILE A 94 18.36 0.74 8.27
C ILE A 94 19.57 -0.20 8.15
N VAL A 95 19.65 -1.00 7.09
CA VAL A 95 20.80 -1.91 6.85
C VAL A 95 22.10 -1.13 6.66
N MET A 96 22.04 0.05 6.05
CA MET A 96 23.19 0.95 5.89
C MET A 96 23.58 1.66 7.19
N GLY A 97 22.85 1.46 8.28
CA GLY A 97 23.07 2.13 9.56
C GLY A 97 22.57 3.57 9.59
N GLU A 98 21.79 3.95 8.61
CA GLU A 98 21.14 5.25 8.55
C GLU A 98 19.79 5.19 9.27
N VAL A 99 19.45 6.26 9.99
CA VAL A 99 18.10 6.40 10.54
C VAL A 99 17.31 7.30 9.60
N PRO A 100 16.35 6.73 8.84
CA PRO A 100 15.69 7.44 7.74
C PRO A 100 14.59 8.38 8.24
N TYR A 101 14.89 9.24 9.23
CA TYR A 101 13.90 10.15 9.80
C TYR A 101 13.32 11.13 8.79
N GLN A 102 14.14 11.65 7.88
CA GLN A 102 13.68 12.63 6.89
C GLN A 102 12.76 12.00 5.85
N GLU A 103 13.10 10.80 5.39
CA GLU A 103 12.28 10.03 4.46
C GLU A 103 10.95 9.64 5.12
N LEU A 104 11.00 9.16 6.36
CA LEU A 104 9.81 8.81 7.12
C LEU A 104 8.93 10.05 7.36
N GLU A 105 9.52 11.16 7.78
CA GLU A 105 8.80 12.44 7.95
C GLU A 105 8.15 12.91 6.64
N THR A 106 8.86 12.79 5.52
CA THR A 106 8.32 13.12 4.20
C THR A 106 7.11 12.25 3.85
N VAL A 107 7.22 10.93 4.05
CA VAL A 107 6.11 10.00 3.82
C VAL A 107 4.92 10.34 4.73
N MET A 108 5.18 10.59 6.01
CA MET A 108 4.12 10.93 6.97
C MET A 108 3.41 12.24 6.60
N LYS A 109 4.14 13.28 6.18
CA LYS A 109 3.55 14.54 5.72
C LYS A 109 2.68 14.37 4.47
N VAL A 110 3.07 13.46 3.57
CA VAL A 110 2.28 13.15 2.37
C VAL A 110 1.01 12.38 2.74
N LEU A 111 1.11 11.39 3.61
CA LEU A 111 -0.03 10.56 4.03
C LEU A 111 -0.99 11.30 4.96
N PHE A 112 -0.44 12.15 5.83
CA PHE A 112 -1.19 12.88 6.88
C PHE A 112 -0.84 14.37 6.78
N PRO A 113 -1.50 15.12 5.87
CA PRO A 113 -1.25 16.55 5.74
C PRO A 113 -1.55 17.28 7.05
N GLU A 114 -0.83 18.38 7.31
CA GLU A 114 -0.77 19.14 8.58
C GLU A 114 -2.13 19.56 9.20
N ASN A 115 -3.20 19.46 8.43
CA ASN A 115 -4.56 19.72 8.92
C ASN A 115 -5.21 18.50 9.61
N ALA A 116 -4.54 17.35 9.68
CA ALA A 116 -5.00 16.25 10.50
C ALA A 116 -4.80 16.64 11.98
N ASP A 117 -5.90 16.70 12.70
CA ASP A 117 -5.93 17.06 14.12
C ASP A 117 -4.92 16.21 14.89
N ALA A 118 -3.90 16.80 15.50
CA ALA A 118 -2.82 16.10 16.20
C ALA A 118 -3.32 15.15 17.31
N LYS A 119 -4.57 15.32 17.75
CA LYS A 119 -5.25 14.44 18.71
C LYS A 119 -5.53 13.02 18.20
N ILE A 120 -5.38 12.77 16.88
CA ILE A 120 -5.58 11.46 16.26
C ILE A 120 -4.43 10.50 16.58
N PHE A 121 -3.32 10.99 17.08
CA PHE A 121 -2.07 10.24 17.23
C PHE A 121 -1.70 9.92 18.69
N GLU A 122 -2.67 9.57 19.52
CA GLU A 122 -2.38 8.97 20.81
C GLU A 122 -2.10 7.47 20.61
N ALA A 123 -1.02 6.98 21.25
CA ALA A 123 -0.69 5.56 21.23
C ALA A 123 -1.86 4.75 21.79
N THR A 124 -2.29 3.70 21.09
CA THR A 124 -3.36 2.85 21.57
C THR A 124 -2.91 2.02 22.77
N PRO A 125 -3.80 1.67 23.71
CA PRO A 125 -3.48 0.79 24.83
C PRO A 125 -2.91 -0.56 24.36
N GLU A 126 -3.33 -1.06 23.22
CA GLU A 126 -2.84 -2.30 22.60
C GLU A 126 -1.37 -2.16 22.18
N PHE A 127 -1.00 -1.04 21.58
CA PHE A 127 0.38 -0.76 21.21
C PHE A 127 1.28 -0.73 22.46
N GLU A 128 0.88 -0.02 23.52
CA GLU A 128 1.61 0.03 24.77
C GLU A 128 1.73 -1.35 25.44
N THR A 129 0.72 -2.22 25.30
CA THR A 129 0.74 -3.58 25.83
C THR A 129 1.77 -4.45 25.12
N VAL A 130 1.90 -4.32 23.80
CA VAL A 130 2.82 -5.14 22.99
C VAL A 130 4.26 -4.65 23.06
N PHE A 131 4.48 -3.33 23.00
CA PHE A 131 5.81 -2.73 22.88
C PHE A 131 6.33 -2.08 24.19
N GLY A 132 5.51 -2.07 25.24
CA GLY A 132 5.79 -1.32 26.46
C GLY A 132 5.61 0.18 26.27
N LYS A 133 5.74 0.95 27.36
CA LYS A 133 5.75 2.41 27.28
C LYS A 133 6.99 2.85 26.51
N VAL A 134 6.79 3.22 25.25
CA VAL A 134 7.82 3.91 24.49
C VAL A 134 8.04 5.25 25.20
N PRO A 135 9.26 5.55 25.70
CA PRO A 135 9.53 6.86 26.21
C PRO A 135 9.22 7.85 25.10
N MET A 136 8.24 8.71 25.32
CA MET A 136 7.84 9.77 24.38
C MET A 136 9.03 10.70 24.19
N ILE A 137 9.90 10.35 23.27
CA ILE A 137 11.05 11.19 22.93
C ILE A 137 10.59 12.31 21.99
N ASP A 138 9.42 12.12 21.33
CA ASP A 138 8.88 13.10 20.37
C ASP A 138 7.42 12.78 20.06
N ASP A 139 6.56 13.77 19.85
CA ASP A 139 5.17 13.63 19.39
C ASP A 139 5.06 12.81 18.07
N LYS A 140 6.14 12.73 17.32
CA LYS A 140 6.29 11.93 16.10
C LYS A 140 6.25 10.41 16.34
N ALA A 141 6.71 9.92 17.49
CA ALA A 141 6.69 8.50 17.81
C ALA A 141 5.26 7.99 18.08
N ALA A 142 4.39 8.82 18.64
CA ALA A 142 2.99 8.53 18.86
C ALA A 142 2.20 8.44 17.53
N ALA A 143 2.59 9.25 16.53
CA ALA A 143 1.95 9.23 15.22
C ALA A 143 2.14 7.89 14.48
N VAL A 144 3.31 7.25 14.62
CA VAL A 144 3.62 5.98 13.95
C VAL A 144 2.83 4.82 14.56
N SER A 145 2.52 4.84 15.86
CA SER A 145 1.82 3.75 16.53
C SER A 145 0.35 3.59 16.12
N ASN A 146 -0.27 4.62 15.56
CA ASN A 146 -1.67 4.60 15.14
C ASN A 146 -1.88 4.26 13.66
N VAL A 147 -0.82 4.06 12.88
CA VAL A 147 -0.91 3.72 11.45
C VAL A 147 -1.28 2.24 11.25
N ASP A 148 -1.03 1.37 12.24
CA ASP A 148 -1.31 -0.07 12.20
C ASP A 148 -2.63 -0.45 12.90
N GLY A 149 -3.40 0.52 13.37
CA GLY A 149 -4.68 0.32 14.02
C GLY A 149 -5.86 0.06 13.09
#